data_58c7eb64770028ebb7c9d3c4db39ca4f
#
_entry.id   58c7eb64770028ebb7c9d3c4db39ca4f
#
_cell.length_a   1.000
_cell.length_b   1.000
_cell.length_c   1.000
_cell.angle_alpha   90.00
_cell.angle_beta   90.00
_cell.angle_gamma   90.00
#
_symmetry.space_group_name_H-M   'P 1'
#
loop_
_entity.id
_entity.type
_entity.pdbx_description
1 polymer ?
#
loop_
_entity_poly.entity_id
_entity_poly.type
_entity_poly.pdbx_seq_one_letter_code
_entity_poly.pdbx_strand_id
1 'polypeptide(L)'
;MTSSPTPDESPDAKALRGRIFTDLDVLAFALEMEAASLLEAGREAEAERCQQQRLGVRLAQRLVAGVWADEVNLRLRRWEAQYEGRLSPLSA
;
A
#
# COMPACT_ATOMS: atom_id res chain seq x y z
N MET A 1 3.21 -19.49 -30.17
CA MET A 1 3.32 -18.86 -29.79
C MET A 1 3.46 -18.61 -28.75
N THR A 2 3.95 -18.29 -28.37
CA THR A 2 4.09 -18.14 -27.32
C THR A 2 3.58 -17.19 -26.81
N SER A 3 2.89 -17.29 -26.13
CA SER A 3 2.32 -16.37 -25.51
C SER A 3 3.13 -15.73 -24.59
N SER A 4 3.16 -14.51 -24.57
CA SER A 4 3.81 -13.75 -23.59
C SER A 4 3.11 -13.94 -22.27
N PRO A 5 3.83 -14.16 -21.22
CA PRO A 5 3.22 -14.26 -19.90
C PRO A 5 2.56 -12.97 -19.47
N THR A 6 3.02 -11.86 -20.02
CA THR A 6 2.36 -10.60 -19.75
C THR A 6 1.85 -10.08 -21.03
N PRO A 7 0.58 -10.20 -21.27
CA PRO A 7 0.00 -9.63 -22.47
C PRO A 7 0.14 -8.13 -22.44
N ASP A 8 0.22 -7.57 -23.62
CA ASP A 8 0.28 -6.14 -23.75
C ASP A 8 -0.98 -5.52 -23.19
N GLU A 9 -0.78 -4.56 -22.34
CA GLU A 9 -1.87 -3.85 -21.72
C GLU A 9 -2.50 -2.90 -22.75
N SER A 10 -3.82 -2.88 -22.82
CA SER A 10 -4.48 -1.91 -23.69
C SER A 10 -4.24 -0.49 -23.20
N PRO A 11 -4.32 0.51 -24.09
CA PRO A 11 -4.18 1.90 -23.65
C PRO A 11 -5.17 2.29 -22.57
N ASP A 12 -6.39 1.77 -22.62
CA ASP A 12 -7.40 2.06 -21.61
C ASP A 12 -7.04 1.47 -20.26
N ALA A 13 -6.55 0.25 -20.25
CA ALA A 13 -6.11 -0.41 -19.02
C ALA A 13 -4.93 0.34 -18.42
N LYS A 14 -4.01 0.78 -19.26
CA LYS A 14 -2.85 1.53 -18.82
C LYS A 14 -3.24 2.87 -18.21
N ALA A 15 -4.18 3.56 -18.86
CA ALA A 15 -4.67 4.84 -18.34
C ALA A 15 -5.39 4.66 -17.00
N LEU A 16 -6.19 3.60 -16.88
CA LEU A 16 -6.89 3.30 -15.64
C LEU A 16 -5.89 3.01 -14.51
N ARG A 17 -4.88 2.20 -14.81
CA ARG A 17 -3.83 1.89 -13.84
C ARG A 17 -3.12 3.15 -13.36
N GLY A 18 -2.83 4.06 -14.29
CA GLY A 18 -2.19 5.32 -13.97
C GLY A 18 -3.05 6.19 -13.04
N ARG A 19 -4.36 6.21 -13.28
CA ARG A 19 -5.26 6.96 -12.42
C ARG A 19 -5.35 6.36 -11.04
N ILE A 20 -5.45 5.05 -10.95
CA ILE A 20 -5.49 4.37 -9.66
C ILE A 20 -4.20 4.65 -8.89
N PHE A 21 -3.06 4.55 -9.57
CA PHE A 21 -1.77 4.86 -8.96
C PHE A 21 -1.76 6.27 -8.37
N THR A 22 -2.23 7.25 -9.16
CA THR A 22 -2.27 8.63 -8.72
C THR A 22 -3.23 8.82 -7.54
N ASP A 23 -4.38 8.19 -7.59
CA ASP A 23 -5.35 8.28 -6.50
C ASP A 23 -4.80 7.70 -5.22
N LEU A 24 -4.08 6.58 -5.32
CA LEU A 24 -3.42 5.98 -4.17
C LEU A 24 -2.33 6.90 -3.62
N ASP A 25 -1.62 7.60 -4.50
CA ASP A 25 -0.59 8.53 -4.08
C ASP A 25 -1.18 9.69 -3.28
N VAL A 26 -2.29 10.22 -3.75
CA VAL A 26 -3.00 11.29 -3.05
C VAL A 26 -3.48 10.81 -1.68
N LEU A 27 -4.03 9.61 -1.63
CA LEU A 27 -4.50 9.04 -0.38
C LEU A 27 -3.35 8.84 0.62
N ALA A 28 -2.23 8.30 0.16
CA ALA A 28 -1.07 8.11 1.02
C ALA A 28 -0.57 9.44 1.57
N PHE A 29 -0.52 10.46 0.72
CA PHE A 29 -0.11 11.80 1.14
C PHE A 29 -1.07 12.37 2.18
N ALA A 30 -2.38 12.21 1.97
CA ALA A 30 -3.37 12.68 2.92
C ALA A 30 -3.21 12.00 4.28
N LEU A 31 -2.91 10.70 4.28
CA LEU A 31 -2.68 9.97 5.52
C LEU A 31 -1.42 10.45 6.22
N GLU A 32 -0.37 10.79 5.47
CA GLU A 32 0.85 11.35 6.06
C GLU A 32 0.57 12.68 6.74
N MET A 33 -0.19 13.53 6.08
CA MET A 33 -0.54 14.84 6.62
C MET A 33 -1.41 14.71 7.86
N GLU A 34 -2.36 13.79 7.84
CA GLU A 34 -3.22 13.56 8.98
C GLU A 34 -2.43 13.01 10.16
N ALA A 35 -1.51 12.08 9.90
CA ALA A 35 -0.66 11.53 10.96
C ALA A 35 0.17 12.63 11.61
N ALA A 36 0.74 13.53 10.82
CA ALA A 36 1.52 14.63 11.35
C ALA A 36 0.67 15.54 12.24
N SER A 37 -0.54 15.84 11.78
CA SER A 37 -1.48 16.66 12.53
C SER A 37 -1.87 16.01 13.87
N LEU A 38 -2.12 14.71 13.83
CA LEU A 38 -2.46 13.96 15.04
C LEU A 38 -1.31 13.92 16.03
N LEU A 39 -0.08 13.78 15.54
CA LEU A 39 1.09 13.81 16.40
C LEU A 39 1.22 15.17 17.10
N GLU A 40 1.01 16.24 16.36
CA GLU A 40 1.04 17.59 16.96
C GLU A 40 -0.03 17.76 18.04
N ALA A 41 -1.16 17.08 17.87
CA ALA A 41 -2.24 17.11 18.84
C ALA A 41 -2.03 16.14 20.01
N GLY A 42 -0.92 15.40 20.01
CA GLY A 42 -0.63 14.43 21.06
C GLY A 42 -1.42 13.13 20.94
N ARG A 43 -2.02 12.87 19.80
CA ARG A 43 -2.85 11.70 19.55
C ARG A 43 -2.04 10.61 18.85
N GLU A 44 -1.06 10.08 19.58
CA GLU A 44 -0.08 9.14 18.99
C GLU A 44 -0.68 7.85 18.47
N ALA A 45 -1.64 7.28 19.19
CA ALA A 45 -2.25 6.02 18.75
C ALA A 45 -2.99 6.17 17.42
N GLU A 46 -3.68 7.29 17.26
CA GLU A 46 -4.39 7.57 16.03
C GLU A 46 -3.42 7.87 14.89
N ALA A 47 -2.35 8.60 15.18
CA ALA A 47 -1.31 8.89 14.21
C ALA A 47 -0.67 7.58 13.72
N GLU A 48 -0.42 6.65 14.63
CA GLU A 48 0.15 5.36 14.26
C GLU A 48 -0.79 4.59 13.34
N ARG A 49 -2.09 4.63 13.59
CA ARG A 49 -3.05 3.98 12.71
C ARG A 49 -3.01 4.57 11.30
N CYS A 50 -2.91 5.89 11.20
CA CYS A 50 -2.76 6.54 9.91
C CYS A 50 -1.50 6.09 9.20
N GLN A 51 -0.40 5.93 9.91
CA GLN A 51 0.85 5.45 9.33
C GLN A 51 0.74 4.02 8.82
N GLN A 52 0.03 3.17 9.56
CA GLN A 52 -0.19 1.79 9.12
C GLN A 52 -1.05 1.73 7.87
N GLN A 53 -2.09 2.55 7.82
CA GLN A 53 -2.93 2.66 6.64
C GLN A 53 -2.14 3.16 5.44
N ARG A 54 -1.28 4.15 5.65
CA ARG A 54 -0.42 4.67 4.60
C ARG A 54 0.49 3.58 4.04
N LEU A 55 1.02 2.75 4.91
CA LEU A 55 1.87 1.64 4.48
C LEU A 55 1.11 0.70 3.54
N GLY A 56 -0.11 0.35 3.91
CA GLY A 56 -0.96 -0.49 3.07
C GLY A 56 -1.26 0.16 1.74
N VAL A 57 -1.53 1.46 1.73
CA VAL A 57 -1.79 2.20 0.50
C VAL A 57 -0.55 2.18 -0.41
N ARG A 58 0.64 2.38 0.16
CA ARG A 58 1.88 2.33 -0.62
C ARG A 58 2.14 0.95 -1.21
N LEU A 59 1.82 -0.10 -0.48
CA LEU A 59 1.95 -1.46 -1.01
C LEU A 59 0.99 -1.69 -2.18
N ALA A 60 -0.26 -1.23 -2.04
CA ALA A 60 -1.24 -1.32 -3.12
C ALA A 60 -0.77 -0.52 -4.33
N GLN A 61 -0.20 0.64 -4.11
CA GLN A 61 0.32 1.48 -5.17
C GLN A 61 1.42 0.77 -5.96
N ARG A 62 2.28 0.04 -5.28
CA ARG A 62 3.33 -0.75 -5.94
C ARG A 62 2.76 -1.88 -6.78
N LEU A 63 1.72 -2.54 -6.28
CA LEU A 63 1.05 -3.58 -7.06
C LEU A 63 0.48 -3.02 -8.34
N VAL A 64 -0.17 -1.88 -8.24
CA VAL A 64 -0.77 -1.22 -9.40
C VAL A 64 0.30 -0.78 -10.40
N ALA A 65 1.43 -0.34 -9.90
CA ALA A 65 2.54 0.07 -10.76
C ALA A 65 3.20 -1.10 -11.49
N GLY A 66 2.90 -2.31 -11.08
CA GLY A 66 3.50 -3.48 -11.71
C GLY A 66 4.94 -3.73 -11.28
N VAL A 67 5.32 -3.25 -10.13
CA VAL A 67 6.64 -3.50 -9.59
C VAL A 67 6.65 -4.92 -9.04
N TRP A 68 7.67 -5.65 -9.42
CA TRP A 68 7.96 -7.05 -9.12
C TRP A 68 7.08 -7.69 -8.07
N ALA A 69 6.28 -8.64 -8.48
CA ALA A 69 5.44 -9.41 -7.58
C ALA A 69 6.26 -10.01 -6.44
N ASP A 70 7.46 -10.46 -6.74
CA ASP A 70 8.32 -11.07 -5.72
C ASP A 70 8.75 -10.08 -4.66
N GLU A 71 9.10 -8.87 -5.06
CA GLU A 71 9.48 -7.83 -4.12
C GLU A 71 8.32 -7.43 -3.23
N VAL A 72 7.14 -7.29 -3.82
CA VAL A 72 5.95 -6.94 -3.06
C VAL A 72 5.62 -8.05 -2.06
N ASN A 73 5.68 -9.29 -2.51
CA ASN A 73 5.41 -10.44 -1.64
C ASN A 73 6.41 -10.50 -0.49
N LEU A 74 7.68 -10.23 -0.76
CA LEU A 74 8.68 -10.22 0.28
C LEU A 74 8.40 -9.15 1.33
N ARG A 75 8.00 -7.97 0.87
CA ARG A 75 7.66 -6.88 1.78
C ARG A 75 6.42 -7.17 2.59
N LEU A 76 5.42 -7.78 1.96
CA LEU A 76 4.21 -8.18 2.65
C LEU A 76 4.52 -9.19 3.75
N ARG A 77 5.37 -10.16 3.44
CA ARG A 77 5.78 -11.16 4.44
C ARG A 77 6.51 -10.53 5.61
N ARG A 78 7.39 -9.58 5.33
CA ARG A 78 8.10 -8.86 6.39
C ARG A 78 7.14 -8.06 7.25
N TRP A 79 6.20 -7.41 6.60
CA TRP A 79 5.20 -6.62 7.31
C TRP A 79 4.34 -7.53 8.20
N GLU A 80 3.87 -8.64 7.65
CA GLU A 80 3.08 -9.60 8.42
C GLU A 80 3.86 -10.12 9.62
N ALA A 81 5.11 -10.48 9.42
CA ALA A 81 5.95 -10.96 10.52
C ALA A 81 6.12 -9.90 11.60
N GLN A 82 6.29 -8.65 11.19
CA GLN A 82 6.46 -7.55 12.12
C GLN A 82 5.22 -7.32 12.96
N TYR A 83 4.04 -7.48 12.37
CA TYR A 83 2.78 -7.19 13.04
C TYR A 83 2.04 -8.43 13.52
N GLU A 84 2.60 -9.60 13.32
CA GLU A 84 1.97 -10.85 13.68
C GLU A 84 1.59 -10.90 15.15
N GLY A 85 2.47 -10.48 16.02
CA GLY A 85 2.20 -10.46 17.44
C GLY A 85 1.05 -9.54 17.82
N ARG A 86 0.89 -8.44 17.09
CA ARG A 86 -0.18 -7.49 17.34
C ARG A 86 -1.54 -7.98 16.86
N LEU A 87 -1.53 -8.78 15.77
CA LEU A 87 -2.75 -9.30 15.20
C LEU A 87 -3.20 -10.60 15.86
N SER A 88 -2.29 -11.27 16.51
CA SER A 88 -2.55 -12.57 17.11
C SER A 88 -3.76 -12.57 18.06
N PRO A 89 -3.91 -11.59 18.95
CA PRO A 89 -5.08 -11.55 19.81
C PRO A 89 -6.40 -11.40 19.04
N LEU A 90 -6.33 -10.78 17.89
CA LEU A 90 -7.52 -10.58 17.06
C LEU A 90 -7.92 -11.85 16.33
N SER A 91 -6.97 -12.67 16.01
CA SER A 91 -7.22 -13.91 15.30
C SER A 91 -7.56 -15.06 16.23
N ALA A 92 -7.36 -14.86 17.48
CA ALA A 92 -7.74 -15.86 18.49
C ALA A 92 -9.25 -15.75 18.85
#